data_1598775ce6db3d8ac1fe2d705a855b8d
#
_entry.id   1598775ce6db3d8ac1fe2d705a855b8d
#
_cell.length_a   1.000
_cell.length_b   1.000
_cell.length_c   1.000
_cell.angle_alpha   90.00
_cell.angle_beta   90.00
_cell.angle_gamma   90.00
#
_symmetry.space_group_name_H-M   'P 1'
#
loop_
_entity.id
_entity.type
_entity.pdbx_description
1 polymer ?
#
loop_
_entity_poly.entity_id
_entity_poly.type
_entity_poly.pdbx_seq_one_letter_code
_entity_poly.pdbx_strand_id
1 'polypeptide(L)'
;MVRYLHSILLAGLLAGVLALGLGVGVAATAPMEPFVPPKAPTEPSDPETNGEMYGWGTGGASLVYDRSVWYVREKTSRILESGEWNRETYNEHGETIRWEDSSGMQRNVRYCYTPDGALLSDGLRFCAYDAQGRLIDYTYSTKNEWDETVRHHITYRYGTDADGRTYGEKVDADTGLPFLRITFDAQDRPIRINYLDQNGNVTDGGVQYTYDAAGRMTMRKADKAETYLWNYDEAGHLIGQTRIPAADSTDDIVRVRYAYDDRGCFLGAYYGDSTTPRTNFHYDAQGRLISWERDEYSCRYTYNEKGQLLRVTYNDGDWQEFSYDAEGRTVSIRSDFAEITYRYARYGSFLDVDESDWYAPYIQSMADKGLLKGMEDGTFAPNANMTVAEAITLAVRMAADEGQSFRQGQPWYQVYIDWAKTHDLPWEYADYNAKITRTEFAQLFAAVYRSSETMQKTVQPINTVPDGSIPDVAMDDANAADIYLLYRLGVLAGSDEAHHFAPDSQILRSEVAAIACRLLNEGRQSFSIT
;
A
#
# COMPACT_ATOMS: atom_id res chain seq x y z
N MET A 1 -15.48 20.01 31.72
CA MET A 1 -14.05 19.95 31.36
C MET A 1 -13.68 18.59 30.76
N VAL A 2 -14.14 17.47 31.30
CA VAL A 2 -13.89 16.12 30.78
C VAL A 2 -14.55 15.87 29.41
N ARG A 3 -15.78 16.34 29.17
CA ARG A 3 -16.43 16.29 27.83
C ARG A 3 -15.65 17.05 26.75
N TYR A 4 -14.94 18.11 27.15
CA TYR A 4 -14.06 18.87 26.21
C TYR A 4 -12.79 18.10 25.83
N LEU A 5 -12.27 17.24 26.70
CA LEU A 5 -11.06 16.47 26.39
C LEU A 5 -11.34 15.28 25.44
N HIS A 6 -12.49 14.61 25.56
CA HIS A 6 -12.88 13.54 24.61
C HIS A 6 -13.32 14.10 23.25
N SER A 7 -14.05 15.24 23.25
CA SER A 7 -14.34 15.98 22.02
C SER A 7 -13.09 16.54 21.36
N ILE A 8 -12.07 16.92 22.15
CA ILE A 8 -10.76 17.36 21.66
C ILE A 8 -9.96 16.17 21.11
N LEU A 9 -10.08 14.94 21.61
CA LEU A 9 -9.35 13.78 21.12
C LEU A 9 -9.91 13.23 19.79
N LEU A 10 -11.23 13.24 19.56
CA LEU A 10 -11.79 12.92 18.24
C LEU A 10 -11.84 14.16 17.31
N ALA A 11 -12.11 15.37 17.84
CA ALA A 11 -11.87 16.62 17.12
C ALA A 11 -10.38 16.86 16.91
N GLY A 12 -9.50 16.34 17.76
CA GLY A 12 -8.05 16.33 17.55
C GLY A 12 -7.61 15.41 16.42
N LEU A 13 -8.31 14.29 16.19
CA LEU A 13 -8.14 13.47 14.97
C LEU A 13 -8.73 14.18 13.73
N LEU A 14 -9.84 14.89 13.87
CA LEU A 14 -10.41 15.75 12.82
C LEU A 14 -9.68 17.10 12.71
N ALA A 15 -9.28 17.75 13.83
CA ALA A 15 -8.56 19.02 13.84
C ALA A 15 -7.04 18.86 13.72
N GLY A 16 -6.46 17.70 14.03
CA GLY A 16 -5.09 17.37 13.68
C GLY A 16 -4.89 17.29 12.17
N VAL A 17 -5.92 16.88 11.42
CA VAL A 17 -5.96 16.95 9.97
C VAL A 17 -6.19 18.39 9.48
N LEU A 18 -6.92 19.22 10.24
CA LEU A 18 -7.17 20.64 9.90
C LEU A 18 -6.03 21.58 10.33
N ALA A 19 -5.27 21.28 11.40
CA ALA A 19 -4.18 22.12 11.90
C ALA A 19 -2.79 21.73 11.36
N LEU A 20 -2.62 20.54 10.79
CA LEU A 20 -1.37 20.09 10.16
C LEU A 20 -1.37 20.30 8.64
N GLY A 21 -2.11 21.28 8.15
CA GLY A 21 -1.91 21.89 6.83
C GLY A 21 -0.53 22.54 6.65
N LEU A 22 0.35 22.45 7.65
CA LEU A 22 1.72 22.97 7.67
C LEU A 22 2.67 21.81 7.97
N GLY A 23 3.18 21.24 6.91
CA GLY A 23 4.46 20.58 6.75
C GLY A 23 5.15 19.92 7.95
N VAL A 24 4.64 18.80 8.45
CA VAL A 24 5.49 17.79 9.09
C VAL A 24 5.22 16.50 8.33
N GLY A 25 6.26 15.90 7.77
CA GLY A 25 6.17 14.60 7.12
C GLY A 25 5.68 13.57 8.13
N VAL A 26 4.38 13.30 8.10
CA VAL A 26 3.83 12.11 8.74
C VAL A 26 4.38 10.96 7.91
N ALA A 27 5.22 10.13 8.51
CA ALA A 27 5.46 8.79 8.00
C ALA A 27 4.09 8.23 7.62
N ALA A 28 3.98 7.64 6.42
CA ALA A 28 2.76 7.01 5.97
C ALA A 28 2.25 6.13 7.12
N THR A 29 1.21 6.58 7.80
CA THR A 29 0.51 5.73 8.74
C THR A 29 -0.12 4.68 7.86
N ALA A 30 0.37 3.45 7.97
CA ALA A 30 -0.35 2.28 7.49
C ALA A 30 -1.83 2.47 7.86
N PRO A 31 -2.78 2.07 7.01
CA PRO A 31 -4.20 2.15 7.33
C PRO A 31 -4.37 1.63 8.75
N MET A 32 -5.03 2.41 9.62
CA MET A 32 -5.13 2.12 11.06
C MET A 32 -5.43 0.64 11.22
N GLU A 33 -4.50 -0.06 11.88
CA GLU A 33 -4.65 -1.49 12.13
C GLU A 33 -5.99 -1.77 12.82
N PRO A 34 -6.62 -2.90 12.51
CA PRO A 34 -7.80 -3.33 13.25
C PRO A 34 -7.53 -3.18 14.74
N PHE A 35 -8.53 -2.72 15.53
CA PHE A 35 -8.49 -2.85 16.97
C PHE A 35 -8.30 -4.34 17.27
N VAL A 36 -7.05 -4.71 17.35
CA VAL A 36 -6.68 -5.92 18.06
C VAL A 36 -6.82 -5.52 19.53
N PRO A 37 -7.65 -6.23 20.33
CA PRO A 37 -7.64 -6.03 21.76
C PRO A 37 -6.18 -5.95 22.18
N PRO A 38 -5.77 -5.03 23.11
CA PRO A 38 -4.39 -4.77 23.40
C PRO A 38 -3.69 -6.10 23.59
N LYS A 39 -3.07 -6.57 22.50
CA LYS A 39 -2.13 -7.68 22.59
C LYS A 39 -1.05 -7.17 23.49
N ALA A 40 -0.58 -8.00 24.35
CA ALA A 40 0.66 -7.73 25.00
C ALA A 40 1.64 -7.23 23.95
N PRO A 41 2.44 -6.20 24.28
CA PRO A 41 3.46 -5.72 23.39
C PRO A 41 4.30 -6.92 22.93
N THR A 42 4.13 -7.35 21.69
CA THR A 42 4.86 -8.48 21.11
C THR A 42 6.23 -8.04 20.61
N GLU A 43 6.40 -6.74 20.37
CA GLU A 43 7.66 -6.13 19.99
C GLU A 43 7.85 -4.82 20.74
N PRO A 44 9.05 -4.53 21.27
CA PRO A 44 9.36 -3.23 21.80
C PRO A 44 9.37 -2.22 20.65
N SER A 45 8.33 -1.40 20.57
CA SER A 45 8.36 -0.21 19.75
C SER A 45 9.43 0.74 20.27
N ASP A 46 10.13 1.45 19.39
CA ASP A 46 11.08 2.48 19.82
C ASP A 46 10.32 3.52 20.65
N PRO A 47 10.66 3.72 21.93
CA PRO A 47 9.96 4.66 22.81
C PRO A 47 10.06 6.12 22.35
N GLU A 48 10.96 6.46 21.43
CA GLU A 48 11.03 7.79 20.83
C GLU A 48 9.95 8.01 19.76
N THR A 49 9.38 6.94 19.20
CA THR A 49 8.34 7.04 18.18
C THR A 49 6.92 6.86 18.70
N ASN A 50 6.74 6.33 19.92
CA ASN A 50 5.42 6.03 20.47
C ASN A 50 5.36 6.31 21.98
N GLY A 51 4.97 7.52 22.35
CA GLY A 51 4.39 7.80 23.67
C GLY A 51 3.09 7.02 23.96
N GLU A 52 2.70 6.13 23.05
CA GLU A 52 1.51 5.29 23.03
C GLU A 52 1.83 3.81 23.20
N MET A 53 2.75 3.47 24.09
CA MET A 53 3.02 2.05 24.43
C MET A 53 1.81 1.36 25.11
N TYR A 54 0.81 2.10 25.45
CA TYR A 54 -0.49 1.63 25.89
C TYR A 54 -1.49 2.39 25.02
N GLY A 55 -1.91 1.74 23.96
CA GLY A 55 -3.00 2.27 23.18
C GLY A 55 -4.11 2.68 24.12
N TRP A 56 -4.11 3.92 24.52
CA TRP A 56 -5.32 4.58 24.83
C TRP A 56 -6.10 4.45 23.55
N GLY A 57 -6.87 3.36 23.50
CA GLY A 57 -7.70 3.10 22.35
C GLY A 57 -8.64 4.27 22.18
N THR A 58 -8.15 5.31 21.56
CA THR A 58 -9.00 6.07 20.69
C THR A 58 -9.48 5.03 19.73
N GLY A 59 -10.66 4.46 19.98
CA GLY A 59 -11.21 3.31 19.31
C GLY A 59 -10.94 3.32 17.82
N GLY A 60 -9.73 2.93 17.48
CA GLY A 60 -9.34 2.56 16.14
C GLY A 60 -10.18 1.36 15.83
N ALA A 61 -11.25 1.58 15.06
CA ALA A 61 -12.09 0.51 14.63
C ALA A 61 -11.24 -0.54 13.98
N SER A 62 -11.47 -1.75 14.40
CA SER A 62 -11.02 -2.92 13.69
C SER A 62 -11.61 -2.88 12.29
N LEU A 63 -10.83 -2.46 11.30
CA LEU A 63 -11.19 -2.65 9.90
C LEU A 63 -11.01 -4.13 9.60
N VAL A 64 -12.11 -4.90 9.72
CA VAL A 64 -12.11 -6.33 9.43
C VAL A 64 -12.21 -6.50 7.92
N TYR A 65 -11.12 -6.88 7.28
CA TYR A 65 -11.08 -7.26 5.87
C TYR A 65 -9.82 -8.09 5.57
N ASP A 66 -9.88 -8.87 4.52
CA ASP A 66 -8.69 -9.59 4.02
C ASP A 66 -7.82 -8.60 3.24
N ARG A 67 -6.73 -8.15 3.84
CA ARG A 67 -5.80 -7.18 3.26
C ARG A 67 -5.00 -7.72 2.07
N SER A 68 -5.02 -9.03 1.83
CA SER A 68 -4.42 -9.61 0.63
C SER A 68 -5.31 -9.45 -0.62
N VAL A 69 -6.59 -9.16 -0.42
CA VAL A 69 -7.59 -9.04 -1.49
C VAL A 69 -8.18 -7.65 -1.58
N TRP A 70 -8.36 -6.97 -0.44
CA TRP A 70 -9.05 -5.69 -0.32
C TRP A 70 -8.20 -4.63 0.35
N TYR A 71 -8.40 -3.37 -0.03
CA TYR A 71 -7.86 -2.21 0.68
C TYR A 71 -8.93 -1.13 0.87
N VAL A 72 -8.74 -0.27 1.88
CA VAL A 72 -9.62 0.90 2.05
C VAL A 72 -9.37 1.85 0.90
N ARG A 73 -10.39 2.07 0.07
CA ARG A 73 -10.33 2.99 -1.06
C ARG A 73 -10.68 4.40 -0.69
N GLU A 74 -11.67 4.55 0.18
CA GLU A 74 -12.17 5.84 0.59
C GLU A 74 -12.58 5.79 2.06
N LYS A 75 -12.25 6.84 2.80
CA LYS A 75 -12.69 7.09 4.15
C LYS A 75 -13.32 8.47 4.19
N THR A 76 -14.57 8.57 4.63
CA THR A 76 -15.25 9.83 4.84
C THR A 76 -15.56 9.99 6.33
N SER A 77 -15.15 11.11 6.92
CA SER A 77 -15.45 11.48 8.30
C SER A 77 -16.39 12.67 8.30
N ARG A 78 -17.49 12.60 9.07
CA ARG A 78 -18.51 13.62 9.15
C ARG A 78 -18.81 13.96 10.61
N ILE A 79 -18.91 15.26 10.93
CA ILE A 79 -19.43 15.77 12.19
C ILE A 79 -20.94 15.87 12.06
N LEU A 80 -21.70 15.21 12.94
CA LEU A 80 -23.16 15.09 12.80
C LEU A 80 -23.88 16.42 13.09
N GLU A 81 -23.39 17.23 14.01
CA GLU A 81 -24.01 18.50 14.41
C GLU A 81 -23.85 19.58 13.32
N SER A 82 -22.62 19.79 12.81
CA SER A 82 -22.34 20.81 11.78
C SER A 82 -22.57 20.31 10.36
N GLY A 83 -22.53 19.01 10.15
CA GLY A 83 -22.56 18.38 8.83
C GLY A 83 -21.25 18.53 8.05
N GLU A 84 -20.23 19.13 8.65
CA GLU A 84 -18.89 19.20 8.08
C GLU A 84 -18.31 17.81 7.84
N TRP A 85 -17.59 17.65 6.75
CA TRP A 85 -16.99 16.38 6.40
C TRP A 85 -15.62 16.57 5.75
N ASN A 86 -14.79 15.54 5.84
CA ASN A 86 -13.62 15.35 5.00
C ASN A 86 -13.63 13.95 4.40
N ARG A 87 -12.94 13.82 3.26
CA ARG A 87 -12.80 12.56 2.53
C ARG A 87 -11.35 12.34 2.15
N GLU A 88 -10.86 11.16 2.42
CA GLU A 88 -9.56 10.67 2.03
C GLU A 88 -9.72 9.53 1.03
N THR A 89 -9.03 9.61 -0.10
CA THR A 89 -8.97 8.54 -1.10
C THR A 89 -7.56 7.96 -1.08
N TYR A 90 -7.45 6.64 -1.05
CA TYR A 90 -6.19 5.93 -0.92
C TYR A 90 -5.87 5.13 -2.18
N ASN A 91 -4.55 4.93 -2.44
CA ASN A 91 -4.08 3.96 -3.39
C ASN A 91 -4.02 2.55 -2.77
N GLU A 92 -3.62 1.55 -3.56
CA GLU A 92 -3.46 0.16 -3.11
C GLU A 92 -2.35 -0.02 -2.05
N HIS A 93 -1.42 0.92 -1.92
CA HIS A 93 -0.38 0.94 -0.88
C HIS A 93 -0.86 1.56 0.44
N GLY A 94 -2.13 2.01 0.48
CA GLY A 94 -2.72 2.66 1.66
C GLY A 94 -2.33 4.13 1.83
N GLU A 95 -1.76 4.75 0.80
CA GLU A 95 -1.34 6.15 0.85
C GLU A 95 -2.43 7.08 0.31
N THR A 96 -2.64 8.22 0.96
CA THR A 96 -3.66 9.19 0.58
C THR A 96 -3.29 9.88 -0.72
N ILE A 97 -4.00 9.58 -1.81
CA ILE A 97 -3.83 10.19 -3.14
C ILE A 97 -4.69 11.44 -3.33
N ARG A 98 -5.79 11.55 -2.57
CA ARG A 98 -6.69 12.71 -2.60
C ARG A 98 -7.27 12.95 -1.23
N TRP A 99 -7.32 14.22 -0.85
CA TRP A 99 -8.04 14.72 0.32
C TRP A 99 -8.95 15.86 -0.12
N GLU A 100 -10.18 15.90 0.39
CA GLU A 100 -11.14 16.96 0.13
C GLU A 100 -12.06 17.17 1.34
N ASP A 101 -12.66 18.36 1.49
CA ASP A 101 -13.56 18.68 2.57
C ASP A 101 -14.83 19.43 2.13
N SER A 102 -15.73 19.62 3.08
CA SER A 102 -17.00 20.33 2.86
C SER A 102 -16.86 21.81 2.52
N SER A 103 -15.71 22.43 2.71
CA SER A 103 -15.42 23.81 2.29
C SER A 103 -15.04 23.92 0.81
N GLY A 104 -14.81 22.78 0.15
CA GLY A 104 -14.33 22.70 -1.23
C GLY A 104 -12.81 22.73 -1.35
N MET A 105 -12.07 22.68 -0.22
CA MET A 105 -10.63 22.48 -0.25
C MET A 105 -10.32 21.07 -0.72
N GLN A 106 -9.32 20.95 -1.61
CA GLN A 106 -8.84 19.64 -2.07
C GLN A 106 -7.32 19.65 -2.22
N ARG A 107 -6.72 18.49 -1.97
CA ARG A 107 -5.30 18.22 -2.17
C ARG A 107 -5.14 16.88 -2.87
N ASN A 108 -4.36 16.87 -3.93
CA ASN A 108 -3.96 15.64 -4.60
C ASN A 108 -2.48 15.39 -4.38
N VAL A 109 -2.11 14.14 -4.15
CA VAL A 109 -0.72 13.69 -4.03
C VAL A 109 -0.47 12.62 -5.08
N ARG A 110 0.64 12.75 -5.79
CA ARG A 110 1.08 11.76 -6.78
C ARG A 110 2.21 10.95 -6.22
N TYR A 111 2.07 9.64 -6.31
CA TYR A 111 3.09 8.68 -5.91
C TYR A 111 3.65 7.99 -7.15
N CYS A 112 4.96 7.88 -7.21
CA CYS A 112 5.66 7.12 -8.23
C CYS A 112 6.41 5.97 -7.54
N TYR A 113 6.33 4.77 -8.11
CA TYR A 113 6.95 3.56 -7.55
C TYR A 113 7.87 2.89 -8.55
N THR A 114 8.81 2.11 -8.05
CA THR A 114 9.54 1.12 -8.84
C THR A 114 8.59 -0.01 -9.28
N PRO A 115 8.95 -0.83 -10.27
CA PRO A 115 8.11 -1.97 -10.67
C PRO A 115 7.83 -2.99 -9.56
N ASP A 116 8.70 -3.07 -8.57
CA ASP A 116 8.60 -3.92 -7.38
C ASP A 116 7.94 -3.23 -6.18
N GLY A 117 7.38 -2.02 -6.38
CA GLY A 117 6.53 -1.33 -5.41
C GLY A 117 7.25 -0.42 -4.43
N ALA A 118 8.57 -0.18 -4.55
CA ALA A 118 9.27 0.77 -3.70
C ALA A 118 8.97 2.22 -4.13
N LEU A 119 8.75 3.14 -3.17
CA LEU A 119 8.43 4.53 -3.44
C LEU A 119 9.60 5.26 -4.11
N LEU A 120 9.37 5.83 -5.29
CA LEU A 120 10.32 6.73 -5.97
C LEU A 120 10.07 8.20 -5.62
N SER A 121 8.81 8.62 -5.55
CA SER A 121 8.46 9.99 -5.20
C SER A 121 7.00 10.13 -4.78
N ASP A 122 6.73 11.08 -3.88
CA ASP A 122 5.39 11.60 -3.57
C ASP A 122 5.30 13.13 -3.81
N GLY A 123 6.27 13.67 -4.55
CA GLY A 123 6.38 15.11 -4.82
C GLY A 123 7.08 15.91 -3.73
N LEU A 124 7.21 15.38 -2.51
CA LEU A 124 7.96 15.97 -1.39
C LEU A 124 9.23 15.17 -1.05
N ARG A 125 9.16 13.87 -1.26
CA ARG A 125 10.25 12.91 -1.09
C ARG A 125 10.66 12.35 -2.45
N PHE A 126 11.95 12.11 -2.63
CA PHE A 126 12.52 11.48 -3.81
C PHE A 126 13.51 10.41 -3.35
N CYS A 127 13.35 9.21 -3.87
CA CYS A 127 14.13 8.02 -3.52
C CYS A 127 14.78 7.43 -4.76
N ALA A 128 16.01 6.93 -4.62
CA ALA A 128 16.63 6.07 -5.62
C ALA A 128 17.21 4.82 -4.96
N TYR A 129 17.21 3.73 -5.69
CA TYR A 129 17.61 2.41 -5.20
C TYR A 129 18.69 1.81 -6.07
N ASP A 130 19.56 0.98 -5.48
CA ASP A 130 20.53 0.18 -6.22
C ASP A 130 19.88 -1.07 -6.85
N ALA A 131 20.71 -1.86 -7.55
CA ALA A 131 20.25 -3.09 -8.22
C ALA A 131 19.77 -4.19 -7.24
N GLN A 132 20.06 -4.05 -5.95
CA GLN A 132 19.61 -4.93 -4.87
C GLN A 132 18.35 -4.41 -4.17
N GLY A 133 17.77 -3.30 -4.64
CA GLY A 133 16.59 -2.66 -4.04
C GLY A 133 16.89 -1.86 -2.77
N ARG A 134 18.17 -1.60 -2.44
CA ARG A 134 18.53 -0.82 -1.25
C ARG A 134 18.52 0.68 -1.58
N LEU A 135 17.99 1.49 -0.67
CA LEU A 135 17.93 2.95 -0.80
C LEU A 135 19.35 3.54 -0.87
N ILE A 136 19.65 4.28 -1.95
CA ILE A 136 20.97 4.93 -2.17
C ILE A 136 20.91 6.45 -2.17
N ASP A 137 19.74 7.02 -2.42
CA ASP A 137 19.53 8.48 -2.43
C ASP A 137 18.15 8.81 -1.88
N TYR A 138 18.09 9.80 -1.01
CA TYR A 138 16.86 10.25 -0.38
C TYR A 138 16.86 11.76 -0.20
N THR A 139 15.96 12.42 -0.91
CA THR A 139 15.74 13.86 -0.76
C THR A 139 14.36 14.10 -0.18
N TYR A 140 14.24 14.95 0.83
CA TYR A 140 12.97 15.36 1.41
C TYR A 140 13.03 16.82 1.88
N SER A 141 11.86 17.39 2.12
CA SER A 141 11.75 18.78 2.60
C SER A 141 11.01 18.83 3.92
N THR A 142 11.48 19.66 4.83
CA THR A 142 10.82 19.97 6.11
C THR A 142 10.57 21.47 6.22
N LYS A 143 9.76 21.87 7.20
CA LYS A 143 9.64 23.29 7.61
C LYS A 143 10.52 23.52 8.83
N ASN A 144 11.26 24.64 8.84
CA ASN A 144 11.98 25.09 10.02
C ASN A 144 11.03 25.90 10.96
N GLU A 145 11.54 26.36 12.08
CA GLU A 145 10.79 27.17 13.06
C GLU A 145 10.29 28.52 12.50
N TRP A 146 10.79 28.95 11.34
CA TRP A 146 10.40 30.18 10.62
C TRP A 146 9.45 29.89 9.45
N ASP A 147 8.90 28.68 9.35
CA ASP A 147 8.03 28.21 8.25
C ASP A 147 8.72 28.19 6.86
N GLU A 148 10.05 28.30 6.83
CA GLU A 148 10.83 28.17 5.59
C GLU A 148 11.02 26.70 5.23
N THR A 149 10.94 26.39 3.93
CA THR A 149 11.19 25.03 3.43
C THR A 149 12.69 24.75 3.41
N VAL A 150 13.11 23.79 4.19
CA VAL A 150 14.49 23.27 4.20
C VAL A 150 14.51 21.93 3.47
N ARG A 151 15.36 21.83 2.45
CA ARG A 151 15.59 20.60 1.71
C ARG A 151 16.75 19.83 2.34
N HIS A 152 16.54 18.55 2.55
CA HIS A 152 17.53 17.60 3.05
C HIS A 152 17.87 16.62 1.94
N HIS A 153 19.15 16.35 1.75
CA HIS A 153 19.62 15.37 0.78
C HIS A 153 20.58 14.41 1.46
N ILE A 154 20.22 13.13 1.50
CA ILE A 154 20.95 12.05 2.15
C ILE A 154 21.29 10.99 1.11
N THR A 155 22.54 10.59 1.04
CA THR A 155 22.95 9.42 0.28
C THR A 155 23.28 8.27 1.23
N TYR A 156 23.23 7.04 0.73
CA TYR A 156 23.50 5.85 1.52
C TYR A 156 24.66 5.08 0.93
N ARG A 157 25.55 4.60 1.78
CA ARG A 157 26.67 3.73 1.41
C ARG A 157 26.55 2.43 2.18
N TYR A 158 26.82 1.32 1.51
CA TYR A 158 26.78 -0.01 2.12
C TYR A 158 28.15 -0.66 2.03
N GLY A 159 28.51 -1.41 3.06
CA GLY A 159 29.79 -2.08 3.14
C GLY A 159 29.80 -3.24 4.12
N THR A 160 30.99 -3.80 4.34
CA THR A 160 31.23 -4.86 5.31
C THR A 160 32.38 -4.40 6.22
N ASP A 161 32.22 -4.57 7.53
CA ASP A 161 33.25 -4.23 8.53
C ASP A 161 34.35 -5.31 8.61
N ALA A 162 35.35 -5.06 9.46
CA ALA A 162 36.47 -5.98 9.65
C ALA A 162 36.07 -7.35 10.24
N ASP A 163 34.92 -7.41 10.90
CA ASP A 163 34.34 -8.63 11.49
C ASP A 163 33.45 -9.39 10.49
N GLY A 164 33.32 -8.89 9.25
CA GLY A 164 32.48 -9.47 8.20
C GLY A 164 30.99 -9.11 8.31
N ARG A 165 30.62 -8.12 9.15
CA ARG A 165 29.23 -7.68 9.32
C ARG A 165 28.88 -6.61 8.30
N THR A 166 27.67 -6.66 7.77
CA THR A 166 27.17 -5.61 6.88
C THR A 166 26.86 -4.33 7.64
N TYR A 167 27.07 -3.19 6.99
CA TYR A 167 26.66 -1.90 7.53
C TYR A 167 26.11 -0.99 6.43
N GLY A 168 25.27 -0.02 6.85
CA GLY A 168 24.81 1.10 6.04
C GLY A 168 25.19 2.41 6.67
N GLU A 169 25.65 3.38 5.89
CA GLU A 169 25.93 4.75 6.33
C GLU A 169 24.97 5.73 5.71
N LYS A 170 24.47 6.66 6.53
CA LYS A 170 23.81 7.87 6.05
C LYS A 170 24.88 8.94 5.88
N VAL A 171 24.89 9.53 4.69
CA VAL A 171 25.88 10.50 4.25
C VAL A 171 25.15 11.78 3.87
N ASP A 172 25.54 12.91 4.43
CA ASP A 172 25.09 14.21 3.98
C ASP A 172 25.59 14.44 2.55
N ALA A 173 24.69 14.63 1.60
CA ALA A 173 25.03 14.68 0.18
C ALA A 173 25.81 15.95 -0.20
N ASP A 174 25.61 17.06 0.53
CA ASP A 174 26.25 18.34 0.24
C ASP A 174 27.73 18.33 0.69
N THR A 175 28.00 17.67 1.82
CA THR A 175 29.36 17.58 2.38
C THR A 175 30.09 16.30 1.99
N GLY A 176 29.35 15.26 1.61
CA GLY A 176 29.87 13.91 1.35
C GLY A 176 30.34 13.18 2.61
N LEU A 177 30.02 13.70 3.81
CA LEU A 177 30.46 13.15 5.10
C LEU A 177 29.40 12.24 5.71
N PRO A 178 29.77 11.04 6.16
CA PRO A 178 28.85 10.17 6.87
C PRO A 178 28.60 10.73 8.29
N PHE A 179 27.35 10.71 8.73
CA PHE A 179 26.97 11.20 10.06
C PHE A 179 26.35 10.09 10.93
N LEU A 180 25.95 8.95 10.33
CA LEU A 180 25.38 7.82 11.04
C LEU A 180 25.76 6.51 10.33
N ARG A 181 26.13 5.50 11.11
CA ARG A 181 26.37 4.12 10.65
C ARG A 181 25.50 3.15 11.41
N ILE A 182 24.82 2.26 10.70
CA ILE A 182 24.03 1.15 11.24
C ILE A 182 24.75 -0.14 10.87
N THR A 183 25.11 -0.96 11.84
CA THR A 183 25.68 -2.29 11.64
C THR A 183 24.62 -3.35 11.87
N PHE A 184 24.59 -4.36 11.02
CA PHE A 184 23.58 -5.43 11.01
C PHE A 184 24.22 -6.78 11.38
N ASP A 185 23.39 -7.69 11.91
CA ASP A 185 23.75 -9.10 12.06
C ASP A 185 23.53 -9.90 10.75
N ALA A 186 23.77 -11.20 10.79
CA ALA A 186 23.59 -12.10 9.64
C ALA A 186 22.13 -12.28 9.20
N GLN A 187 21.17 -11.80 9.95
CA GLN A 187 19.74 -11.78 9.65
C GLN A 187 19.24 -10.38 9.28
N ASP A 188 20.15 -9.46 8.92
CA ASP A 188 19.89 -8.07 8.55
C ASP A 188 19.18 -7.24 9.64
N ARG A 189 19.32 -7.63 10.93
CA ARG A 189 18.77 -6.87 12.05
C ARG A 189 19.82 -5.87 12.56
N PRO A 190 19.45 -4.62 12.91
CA PRO A 190 20.38 -3.64 13.43
C PRO A 190 20.90 -4.08 14.81
N ILE A 191 22.22 -4.16 14.98
CA ILE A 191 22.87 -4.48 16.25
C ILE A 191 23.59 -3.29 16.89
N ARG A 192 23.94 -2.30 16.06
CA ARG A 192 24.59 -1.07 16.53
C ARG A 192 24.26 0.10 15.62
N ILE A 193 23.92 1.23 16.22
CA ILE A 193 23.89 2.55 15.57
C ILE A 193 25.02 3.37 16.16
N ASN A 194 25.86 3.96 15.32
CA ASN A 194 26.90 4.90 15.71
C ASN A 194 26.65 6.25 15.06
N TYR A 195 26.75 7.32 15.83
CA TYR A 195 26.86 8.67 15.28
C TYR A 195 28.33 8.94 14.94
N LEU A 196 28.55 9.63 13.84
CA LEU A 196 29.90 9.92 13.32
C LEU A 196 30.18 11.43 13.38
N ASP A 197 31.42 11.78 13.67
CA ASP A 197 31.90 13.15 13.59
C ASP A 197 32.23 13.56 12.15
N GLN A 198 32.60 14.80 11.94
CA GLN A 198 33.00 15.34 10.63
C GLN A 198 34.23 14.67 9.99
N ASN A 199 34.95 13.85 10.75
CA ASN A 199 36.09 13.06 10.26
C ASN A 199 35.71 11.60 9.98
N GLY A 200 34.44 11.21 10.21
CA GLY A 200 33.93 9.85 10.08
C GLY A 200 34.28 8.95 11.27
N ASN A 201 34.78 9.51 12.37
CA ASN A 201 35.04 8.75 13.59
C ASN A 201 33.76 8.55 14.38
N VAL A 202 33.65 7.38 15.04
CA VAL A 202 32.55 7.10 15.95
C VAL A 202 32.62 8.05 17.14
N THR A 203 31.53 8.77 17.39
CA THR A 203 31.37 9.59 18.59
C THR A 203 31.09 8.72 19.82
N ASP A 204 31.08 9.31 21.00
CA ASP A 204 30.76 8.64 22.26
C ASP A 204 29.24 8.38 22.45
N GLY A 205 28.42 8.65 21.43
CA GLY A 205 26.98 8.35 21.38
C GLY A 205 26.66 7.23 20.40
N GLY A 206 25.60 6.51 20.71
CA GLY A 206 25.08 5.44 19.83
C GLY A 206 24.05 4.58 20.53
N VAL A 207 23.54 3.57 19.81
CA VAL A 207 22.54 2.64 20.34
C VAL A 207 22.96 1.21 20.02
N GLN A 208 22.91 0.33 21.00
CA GLN A 208 23.15 -1.10 20.86
C GLN A 208 21.85 -1.88 21.01
N TYR A 209 21.68 -2.92 20.19
CA TYR A 209 20.55 -3.84 20.24
C TYR A 209 21.03 -5.26 20.44
N THR A 210 20.26 -6.07 21.17
CA THR A 210 20.44 -7.52 21.25
C THR A 210 19.12 -8.24 21.05
N TYR A 211 19.22 -9.46 20.54
CA TYR A 211 18.07 -10.30 20.21
C TYR A 211 18.26 -11.69 20.80
N ASP A 212 17.14 -12.36 21.08
CA ASP A 212 17.16 -13.78 21.45
C ASP A 212 17.25 -14.68 20.20
N ALA A 213 17.29 -15.99 20.43
CA ALA A 213 17.37 -16.98 19.36
C ALA A 213 16.13 -17.00 18.43
N ALA A 214 14.99 -16.49 18.88
CA ALA A 214 13.78 -16.35 18.09
C ALA A 214 13.73 -15.03 17.30
N GLY A 215 14.74 -14.16 17.45
CA GLY A 215 14.83 -12.88 16.74
C GLY A 215 14.14 -11.72 17.45
N ARG A 216 13.63 -11.92 18.67
CA ARG A 216 12.94 -10.88 19.44
C ARG A 216 13.96 -9.99 20.15
N MET A 217 13.74 -8.68 20.17
CA MET A 217 14.63 -7.73 20.82
C MET A 217 14.62 -7.93 22.35
N THR A 218 15.79 -8.13 22.95
CA THR A 218 15.97 -8.30 24.41
C THR A 218 16.60 -7.10 25.08
N MET A 219 17.30 -6.26 24.34
CA MET A 219 17.90 -5.03 24.86
C MET A 219 18.01 -3.95 23.79
N ARG A 220 17.72 -2.71 24.19
CA ARG A 220 18.15 -1.48 23.54
C ARG A 220 18.92 -0.64 24.55
N LYS A 221 20.16 -0.37 24.28
CA LYS A 221 21.03 0.44 25.14
C LYS A 221 21.55 1.65 24.39
N ALA A 222 21.14 2.84 24.78
CA ALA A 222 21.73 4.07 24.30
C ALA A 222 22.93 4.46 25.18
N ASP A 223 24.04 4.88 24.58
CA ASP A 223 25.30 5.13 25.30
C ASP A 223 25.21 6.27 26.35
N LYS A 224 24.37 7.28 26.07
CA LYS A 224 24.16 8.46 26.95
C LYS A 224 22.72 8.64 27.40
N ALA A 225 21.88 7.64 27.22
CA ALA A 225 20.48 7.69 27.58
C ALA A 225 20.06 6.38 28.24
N GLU A 226 18.79 6.08 28.18
CA GLU A 226 18.18 4.95 28.85
C GLU A 226 18.54 3.60 28.22
N THR A 227 18.55 2.57 29.06
CA THR A 227 18.61 1.17 28.62
C THR A 227 17.27 0.49 28.88
N TYR A 228 16.76 -0.20 27.89
CA TYR A 228 15.57 -1.03 27.96
C TYR A 228 15.95 -2.50 27.84
N LEU A 229 15.36 -3.32 28.72
CA LEU A 229 15.49 -4.78 28.71
C LEU A 229 14.12 -5.40 28.61
N TRP A 230 13.97 -6.44 27.80
CA TRP A 230 12.73 -7.18 27.59
C TRP A 230 12.93 -8.66 27.82
N ASN A 231 11.96 -9.29 28.48
CA ASN A 231 11.94 -10.71 28.77
C ASN A 231 10.69 -11.36 28.19
N TYR A 232 10.85 -12.53 27.62
CA TYR A 232 9.77 -13.29 26.99
C TYR A 232 9.64 -14.66 27.64
N ASP A 233 8.43 -15.22 27.63
CA ASP A 233 8.20 -16.61 27.99
C ASP A 233 8.51 -17.56 26.82
N GLU A 234 8.35 -18.88 27.05
CA GLU A 234 8.56 -19.91 26.02
C GLU A 234 7.54 -19.83 24.88
N ALA A 235 6.33 -19.30 25.13
CA ALA A 235 5.29 -19.09 24.12
C ALA A 235 5.53 -17.83 23.27
N GLY A 236 6.47 -16.97 23.70
CA GLY A 236 6.81 -15.74 22.99
C GLY A 236 6.11 -14.49 23.51
N HIS A 237 5.35 -14.58 24.59
CA HIS A 237 4.73 -13.41 25.19
C HIS A 237 5.78 -12.58 25.94
N LEU A 238 5.69 -11.25 25.80
CA LEU A 238 6.50 -10.33 26.59
C LEU A 238 6.02 -10.35 28.04
N ILE A 239 6.84 -10.89 28.95
CA ILE A 239 6.51 -11.01 30.38
C ILE A 239 7.14 -9.95 31.26
N GLY A 240 8.08 -9.18 30.74
CA GLY A 240 8.74 -8.14 31.52
C GLY A 240 9.49 -7.12 30.69
N GLN A 241 9.47 -5.89 31.20
CA GLN A 241 10.25 -4.77 30.68
C GLN A 241 10.95 -4.07 31.85
N THR A 242 12.22 -3.69 31.66
CA THR A 242 12.95 -2.86 32.61
C THR A 242 13.53 -1.66 31.88
N ARG A 243 13.21 -0.45 32.35
CA ARG A 243 13.85 0.80 31.95
C ARG A 243 14.91 1.15 33.01
N ILE A 244 16.14 1.28 32.58
CA ILE A 244 17.28 1.74 33.41
C ILE A 244 17.63 3.14 32.89
N PRO A 245 17.51 4.18 33.72
CA PRO A 245 17.86 5.54 33.33
C PRO A 245 19.35 5.68 32.95
N ALA A 246 19.71 6.80 32.30
CA ALA A 246 21.08 7.16 32.06
C ALA A 246 21.87 7.26 33.35
N ALA A 247 23.20 7.04 33.31
CA ALA A 247 24.05 6.98 34.49
C ALA A 247 24.10 8.29 35.31
N ASP A 248 23.79 9.42 34.66
CA ASP A 248 23.75 10.76 35.27
C ASP A 248 22.30 11.20 35.62
N SER A 249 21.29 10.38 35.35
CA SER A 249 19.90 10.64 35.73
C SER A 249 19.68 10.30 37.21
N THR A 250 18.77 11.07 37.82
CA THR A 250 18.25 10.82 39.19
C THR A 250 16.97 10.00 39.18
N ASP A 251 16.49 9.58 38.03
CA ASP A 251 15.29 8.77 37.88
C ASP A 251 15.47 7.35 38.43
N ASP A 252 14.39 6.77 38.89
CA ASP A 252 14.37 5.39 39.36
C ASP A 252 14.31 4.39 38.19
N ILE A 253 14.81 3.18 38.46
CA ILE A 253 14.65 2.03 37.58
C ILE A 253 13.16 1.63 37.59
N VAL A 254 12.55 1.64 36.42
CA VAL A 254 11.15 1.21 36.23
C VAL A 254 11.13 -0.24 35.77
N ARG A 255 10.39 -1.09 36.49
CA ARG A 255 10.14 -2.49 36.13
C ARG A 255 8.66 -2.68 35.87
N VAL A 256 8.33 -3.34 34.77
CA VAL A 256 6.96 -3.70 34.41
C VAL A 256 6.89 -5.21 34.22
N ARG A 257 5.92 -5.86 34.83
CA ARG A 257 5.60 -7.27 34.61
C ARG A 257 4.26 -7.35 33.87
N TYR A 258 4.19 -8.24 32.92
CA TYR A 258 3.00 -8.49 32.12
C TYR A 258 2.42 -9.85 32.48
N ALA A 259 1.11 -9.95 32.65
CA ALA A 259 0.42 -11.18 33.00
C ALA A 259 -0.56 -11.60 31.89
N TYR A 260 -0.70 -12.90 31.76
CA TYR A 260 -1.57 -13.55 30.78
C TYR A 260 -2.39 -14.63 31.45
N ASP A 261 -3.55 -14.96 30.91
CA ASP A 261 -4.29 -16.16 31.29
C ASP A 261 -3.72 -17.40 30.58
N ASP A 262 -4.26 -18.59 30.94
CA ASP A 262 -3.82 -19.87 30.37
C ASP A 262 -4.04 -19.99 28.86
N ARG A 263 -4.81 -19.09 28.27
CA ARG A 263 -5.10 -19.00 26.82
C ARG A 263 -4.16 -18.01 26.10
N GLY A 264 -3.29 -17.33 26.86
CA GLY A 264 -2.41 -16.30 26.35
C GLY A 264 -3.09 -14.91 26.20
N CYS A 265 -4.28 -14.70 26.79
CA CYS A 265 -4.93 -13.39 26.79
C CYS A 265 -4.25 -12.47 27.82
N PHE A 266 -3.94 -11.26 27.42
CA PHE A 266 -3.25 -10.28 28.27
C PHE A 266 -4.15 -9.77 29.42
N LEU A 267 -3.77 -10.00 30.66
CA LEU A 267 -4.54 -9.61 31.84
C LEU A 267 -4.18 -8.24 32.39
N GLY A 268 -2.94 -7.79 32.16
CA GLY A 268 -2.52 -6.47 32.63
C GLY A 268 -1.02 -6.32 32.88
N ALA A 269 -0.64 -5.07 33.19
CA ALA A 269 0.73 -4.67 33.50
C ALA A 269 0.87 -4.23 34.95
N TYR A 270 1.90 -4.73 35.62
CA TYR A 270 2.22 -4.48 37.02
C TYR A 270 3.51 -3.67 37.13
N TYR A 271 3.47 -2.51 37.75
CA TYR A 271 4.60 -1.60 37.87
C TYR A 271 5.33 -1.79 39.22
N GLY A 272 6.64 -1.93 39.18
CA GLY A 272 7.46 -2.13 40.35
C GLY A 272 7.02 -3.36 41.18
N ASP A 273 6.79 -3.18 42.47
CA ASP A 273 6.37 -4.22 43.40
C ASP A 273 4.83 -4.32 43.56
N SER A 274 4.07 -3.62 42.69
CA SER A 274 2.60 -3.66 42.74
C SER A 274 2.09 -5.09 42.57
N THR A 275 1.11 -5.46 43.40
CA THR A 275 0.37 -6.73 43.33
C THR A 275 -0.92 -6.61 42.53
N THR A 276 -1.31 -5.37 42.16
CA THR A 276 -2.48 -5.08 41.34
C THR A 276 -2.02 -4.49 40.01
N PRO A 277 -2.60 -4.91 38.88
CA PRO A 277 -2.28 -4.30 37.59
C PRO A 277 -2.85 -2.88 37.53
N ARG A 278 -2.20 -2.01 36.77
CA ARG A 278 -2.69 -0.65 36.55
C ARG A 278 -3.92 -0.63 35.65
N THR A 279 -4.07 -1.64 34.78
CA THR A 279 -5.21 -1.84 33.90
C THR A 279 -5.60 -3.31 33.95
N ASN A 280 -6.89 -3.60 34.19
CA ASN A 280 -7.46 -4.94 34.19
C ASN A 280 -8.19 -5.19 32.87
N PHE A 281 -7.93 -6.32 32.26
CA PHE A 281 -8.60 -6.76 31.03
C PHE A 281 -9.43 -8.02 31.30
N HIS A 282 -10.65 -8.06 30.78
CA HIS A 282 -11.59 -9.16 30.96
C HIS A 282 -12.02 -9.73 29.61
N TYR A 283 -12.05 -11.02 29.51
CA TYR A 283 -12.35 -11.74 28.28
C TYR A 283 -13.52 -12.70 28.45
N ASP A 284 -14.26 -12.93 27.38
CA ASP A 284 -15.27 -13.98 27.34
C ASP A 284 -14.62 -15.38 27.16
N ALA A 285 -15.48 -16.42 27.10
CA ALA A 285 -15.05 -17.81 26.92
C ALA A 285 -14.35 -18.06 25.57
N GLN A 286 -14.57 -17.19 24.57
CA GLN A 286 -13.93 -17.25 23.25
C GLN A 286 -12.63 -16.45 23.19
N GLY A 287 -12.18 -15.81 24.30
CA GLY A 287 -10.99 -15.00 24.35
C GLY A 287 -11.17 -13.59 23.78
N ARG A 288 -12.41 -13.13 23.55
CA ARG A 288 -12.67 -11.77 23.07
C ARG A 288 -12.71 -10.80 24.26
N LEU A 289 -12.11 -9.63 24.12
CA LEU A 289 -12.11 -8.58 25.15
C LEU A 289 -13.52 -8.06 25.38
N ILE A 290 -14.07 -8.22 26.58
CA ILE A 290 -15.40 -7.72 26.94
C ILE A 290 -15.37 -6.44 27.78
N SER A 291 -14.29 -6.20 28.49
CA SER A 291 -14.09 -4.92 29.21
C SER A 291 -12.64 -4.74 29.62
N TRP A 292 -12.26 -3.49 29.85
CA TRP A 292 -11.09 -3.14 30.63
C TRP A 292 -11.41 -1.98 31.58
N GLU A 293 -10.64 -1.87 32.64
CA GLU A 293 -10.74 -0.81 33.62
C GLU A 293 -9.37 -0.37 34.11
N ARG A 294 -9.21 0.95 34.30
CA ARG A 294 -7.99 1.58 34.81
C ARG A 294 -8.37 2.86 35.55
N ASP A 295 -8.05 2.92 36.84
CA ASP A 295 -8.44 4.04 37.71
C ASP A 295 -9.94 4.34 37.59
N GLU A 296 -10.31 5.54 37.16
CA GLU A 296 -11.70 5.97 36.91
C GLU A 296 -12.21 5.69 35.49
N TYR A 297 -11.39 5.14 34.61
CA TYR A 297 -11.72 4.85 33.21
C TYR A 297 -12.10 3.40 33.03
N SER A 298 -13.16 3.15 32.30
CA SER A 298 -13.52 1.79 31.86
C SER A 298 -14.17 1.79 30.50
N CYS A 299 -14.10 0.64 29.85
CA CYS A 299 -14.66 0.44 28.53
C CYS A 299 -15.28 -0.96 28.44
N ARG A 300 -16.44 -1.08 27.77
CA ARG A 300 -17.12 -2.35 27.51
C ARG A 300 -17.33 -2.56 26.05
N TYR A 301 -17.21 -3.82 25.63
CA TYR A 301 -17.31 -4.27 24.25
C TYR A 301 -18.46 -5.25 24.09
N THR A 302 -19.24 -5.10 23.03
CA THR A 302 -20.28 -6.06 22.65
C THR A 302 -20.05 -6.55 21.23
N TYR A 303 -20.43 -7.79 20.97
CA TYR A 303 -20.16 -8.46 19.71
C TYR A 303 -21.45 -9.06 19.14
N ASN A 304 -21.52 -9.21 17.82
CA ASN A 304 -22.59 -9.94 17.18
C ASN A 304 -22.34 -11.46 17.21
N GLU A 305 -23.30 -12.23 16.70
CA GLU A 305 -23.21 -13.71 16.64
C GLU A 305 -22.02 -14.20 15.80
N LYS A 306 -21.55 -13.42 14.84
CA LYS A 306 -20.36 -13.70 14.03
C LYS A 306 -19.05 -13.36 14.75
N GLY A 307 -19.10 -12.79 15.97
CA GLY A 307 -17.94 -12.38 16.72
C GLY A 307 -17.38 -11.01 16.34
N GLN A 308 -18.07 -10.23 15.50
CA GLN A 308 -17.66 -8.89 15.11
C GLN A 308 -18.07 -7.87 16.18
N LEU A 309 -17.23 -6.88 16.45
CA LEU A 309 -17.48 -5.83 17.43
C LEU A 309 -18.66 -4.96 17.01
N LEU A 310 -19.72 -4.93 17.83
CA LEU A 310 -20.91 -4.10 17.57
C LEU A 310 -20.81 -2.74 18.21
N ARG A 311 -20.35 -2.69 19.45
CA ARG A 311 -20.37 -1.45 20.22
C ARG A 311 -19.27 -1.43 21.27
N VAL A 312 -18.68 -0.27 21.43
CA VAL A 312 -17.82 0.11 22.55
C VAL A 312 -18.58 1.15 23.38
N THR A 313 -18.59 1.00 24.70
CA THR A 313 -19.21 1.96 25.62
C THR A 313 -18.22 2.35 26.69
N TYR A 314 -18.03 3.64 26.90
CA TYR A 314 -17.11 4.23 27.86
C TYR A 314 -17.87 4.56 29.16
N ASN A 315 -17.13 4.72 30.26
CA ASN A 315 -17.72 4.98 31.59
C ASN A 315 -18.45 6.34 31.71
N ASP A 316 -18.14 7.33 30.89
CA ASP A 316 -18.78 8.63 30.79
C ASP A 316 -20.10 8.59 29.99
N GLY A 317 -20.41 7.46 29.40
CA GLY A 317 -21.59 7.22 28.60
C GLY A 317 -21.37 7.40 27.08
N ASP A 318 -20.21 7.83 26.65
CA ASP A 318 -19.84 7.90 25.26
C ASP A 318 -19.80 6.49 24.63
N TRP A 319 -20.00 6.41 23.33
CA TRP A 319 -20.09 5.13 22.66
C TRP A 319 -19.65 5.21 21.20
N GLN A 320 -19.31 4.05 20.65
CA GLN A 320 -19.07 3.84 19.22
C GLN A 320 -19.79 2.59 18.76
N GLU A 321 -20.49 2.66 17.63
CA GLU A 321 -21.15 1.53 16.97
C GLU A 321 -20.50 1.24 15.64
N PHE A 322 -20.43 -0.04 15.30
CA PHE A 322 -19.75 -0.58 14.12
C PHE A 322 -20.76 -1.28 13.22
N SER A 323 -20.71 -0.99 11.93
CA SER A 323 -21.53 -1.65 10.92
C SER A 323 -20.64 -2.35 9.90
N TYR A 324 -21.15 -3.46 9.36
CA TYR A 324 -20.42 -4.36 8.48
C TYR A 324 -21.23 -4.64 7.21
N ASP A 325 -20.55 -4.87 6.10
CA ASP A 325 -21.17 -5.38 4.87
C ASP A 325 -21.38 -6.91 4.94
N ALA A 326 -21.87 -7.48 3.82
CA ALA A 326 -22.15 -8.90 3.74
C ALA A 326 -20.87 -9.78 3.86
N GLU A 327 -19.74 -9.25 3.42
CA GLU A 327 -18.42 -9.88 3.47
C GLU A 327 -17.76 -9.73 4.85
N GLY A 328 -18.37 -8.96 5.75
CA GLY A 328 -17.87 -8.75 7.11
C GLY A 328 -16.87 -7.60 7.26
N ARG A 329 -16.70 -6.74 6.23
CA ARG A 329 -15.83 -5.57 6.29
C ARG A 329 -16.53 -4.42 7.00
N THR A 330 -15.80 -3.66 7.83
CA THR A 330 -16.37 -2.50 8.54
C THR A 330 -16.71 -1.39 7.54
N VAL A 331 -17.99 -1.03 7.43
CA VAL A 331 -18.44 0.03 6.50
C VAL A 331 -18.73 1.34 7.22
N SER A 332 -19.06 1.31 8.51
CA SER A 332 -19.17 2.55 9.28
C SER A 332 -18.83 2.38 10.76
N ILE A 333 -18.41 3.50 11.34
CA ILE A 333 -18.23 3.69 12.77
C ILE A 333 -18.98 4.96 13.14
N ARG A 334 -19.90 4.87 14.07
CA ARG A 334 -20.73 6.00 14.48
C ARG A 334 -20.64 6.23 15.98
N SER A 335 -20.57 7.48 16.38
CA SER A 335 -20.76 7.95 17.74
C SER A 335 -21.94 8.92 17.80
N ASP A 336 -22.19 9.54 18.92
CA ASP A 336 -23.20 10.59 19.09
C ASP A 336 -22.87 11.89 18.35
N PHE A 337 -21.59 12.13 18.04
CA PHE A 337 -21.14 13.38 17.41
C PHE A 337 -20.50 13.22 16.02
N ALA A 338 -20.05 12.03 15.64
CA ALA A 338 -19.38 11.81 14.36
C ALA A 338 -19.71 10.45 13.73
N GLU A 339 -19.57 10.39 12.44
CA GLU A 339 -19.66 9.17 11.65
C GLU A 339 -18.46 9.06 10.69
N ILE A 340 -17.83 7.89 10.64
CA ILE A 340 -16.79 7.55 9.69
C ILE A 340 -17.32 6.43 8.82
N THR A 341 -17.24 6.59 7.50
CA THR A 341 -17.63 5.57 6.54
C THR A 341 -16.45 5.14 5.69
N TYR A 342 -16.43 3.86 5.32
CA TYR A 342 -15.38 3.26 4.52
C TYR A 342 -15.95 2.63 3.26
N ARG A 343 -15.24 2.82 2.15
CA ARG A 343 -15.44 2.08 0.90
C ARG A 343 -14.17 1.30 0.61
N TYR A 344 -14.35 0.06 0.18
CA TYR A 344 -13.26 -0.84 -0.15
C TYR A 344 -13.15 -1.02 -1.64
N ALA A 345 -11.92 -1.26 -2.11
CA ALA A 345 -11.64 -1.73 -3.44
C ALA A 345 -10.79 -3.01 -3.35
N ARG A 346 -10.92 -3.87 -4.36
CA ARG A 346 -9.99 -5.00 -4.53
C ARG A 346 -8.67 -4.48 -5.09
N TYR A 347 -7.57 -5.16 -4.77
CA TYR A 347 -6.33 -4.88 -5.46
C TYR A 347 -6.52 -5.04 -6.96
N GLY A 348 -5.98 -4.08 -7.74
CA GLY A 348 -6.17 -4.01 -9.18
C GLY A 348 -7.50 -3.40 -9.65
N SER A 349 -8.43 -3.01 -8.76
CA SER A 349 -9.65 -2.29 -9.13
C SER A 349 -9.41 -0.78 -9.26
N PHE A 350 -10.23 -0.11 -10.07
CA PHE A 350 -10.07 1.30 -10.41
C PHE A 350 -11.32 2.11 -10.04
N LEU A 351 -11.12 3.42 -9.75
CA LEU A 351 -12.19 4.32 -9.28
C LEU A 351 -13.33 4.49 -10.26
N ASP A 352 -13.03 4.43 -11.55
CA ASP A 352 -13.92 4.69 -12.67
C ASP A 352 -14.38 3.41 -13.38
N VAL A 353 -14.25 2.27 -12.71
CA VAL A 353 -14.72 0.95 -13.18
C VAL A 353 -15.72 0.42 -12.16
N ASP A 354 -17.00 0.36 -12.52
CA ASP A 354 -18.05 -0.26 -11.71
C ASP A 354 -18.08 -1.78 -11.97
N GLU A 355 -18.36 -2.59 -10.96
CA GLU A 355 -18.44 -4.05 -11.11
C GLU A 355 -19.52 -4.49 -12.11
N SER A 356 -20.54 -3.66 -12.36
CA SER A 356 -21.58 -3.88 -13.35
C SER A 356 -21.16 -3.54 -14.78
N ASP A 357 -20.05 -2.88 -14.98
CA ASP A 357 -19.54 -2.55 -16.31
C ASP A 357 -19.10 -3.82 -17.04
N TRP A 358 -19.47 -3.94 -18.32
CA TRP A 358 -19.17 -5.13 -19.13
C TRP A 358 -17.67 -5.43 -19.24
N TYR A 359 -16.83 -4.41 -19.09
CA TYR A 359 -15.37 -4.50 -19.17
C TYR A 359 -14.69 -4.76 -17.81
N ALA A 360 -15.41 -4.61 -16.69
CA ALA A 360 -14.83 -4.74 -15.36
C ALA A 360 -14.05 -6.05 -15.12
N PRO A 361 -14.58 -7.25 -15.47
CA PRO A 361 -13.84 -8.49 -15.25
C PRO A 361 -12.57 -8.60 -16.09
N TYR A 362 -12.56 -8.00 -17.29
CA TYR A 362 -11.38 -8.00 -18.16
C TYR A 362 -10.30 -7.05 -17.65
N ILE A 363 -10.69 -5.86 -17.22
CA ILE A 363 -9.76 -4.88 -16.61
C ILE A 363 -9.13 -5.49 -15.34
N GLN A 364 -9.96 -6.12 -14.49
CA GLN A 364 -9.47 -6.78 -13.27
C GLN A 364 -8.47 -7.89 -13.60
N SER A 365 -8.79 -8.78 -14.54
CA SER A 365 -7.88 -9.85 -14.96
C SER A 365 -6.55 -9.33 -15.49
N MET A 366 -6.56 -8.27 -16.28
CA MET A 366 -5.34 -7.66 -16.82
C MET A 366 -4.49 -6.96 -15.75
N ALA A 367 -5.14 -6.35 -14.77
CA ALA A 367 -4.48 -5.72 -13.64
C ALA A 367 -3.86 -6.78 -12.70
N ASP A 368 -4.59 -7.85 -12.37
CA ASP A 368 -4.10 -8.96 -11.54
C ASP A 368 -2.87 -9.64 -12.15
N LYS A 369 -2.78 -9.67 -13.48
CA LYS A 369 -1.62 -10.20 -14.22
C LYS A 369 -0.48 -9.16 -14.37
N GLY A 370 -0.66 -7.93 -13.89
CA GLY A 370 0.31 -6.84 -14.06
C GLY A 370 0.51 -6.36 -15.51
N LEU A 371 -0.38 -6.78 -16.43
CA LEU A 371 -0.29 -6.46 -17.86
C LEU A 371 -0.78 -5.05 -18.17
N LEU A 372 -1.91 -4.64 -17.57
CA LEU A 372 -2.42 -3.28 -17.64
C LEU A 372 -2.35 -2.61 -16.28
N LYS A 373 -2.03 -1.33 -16.28
CA LYS A 373 -2.01 -0.48 -15.09
C LYS A 373 -2.98 0.67 -15.27
N GLY A 374 -3.53 1.17 -14.17
CA GLY A 374 -4.31 2.40 -14.14
C GLY A 374 -3.45 3.65 -14.28
N MET A 375 -4.11 4.78 -14.17
CA MET A 375 -3.49 6.10 -14.11
C MET A 375 -3.01 6.40 -12.68
N GLU A 376 -2.13 7.39 -12.54
CA GLU A 376 -1.58 7.81 -11.24
C GLU A 376 -2.65 8.28 -10.24
N ASP A 377 -3.83 8.70 -10.74
CA ASP A 377 -4.97 9.12 -9.93
C ASP A 377 -5.88 7.97 -9.48
N GLY A 378 -5.49 6.72 -9.77
CA GLY A 378 -6.23 5.52 -9.40
C GLY A 378 -7.41 5.20 -10.32
N THR A 379 -7.54 5.87 -11.45
CA THR A 379 -8.51 5.53 -12.51
C THR A 379 -7.91 4.58 -13.52
N PHE A 380 -8.73 3.87 -14.27
CA PHE A 380 -8.32 3.10 -15.45
C PHE A 380 -8.46 3.91 -16.74
N ALA A 381 -9.35 4.87 -16.74
CA ALA A 381 -9.79 5.63 -17.91
C ALA A 381 -10.36 4.72 -19.03
N PRO A 382 -11.40 3.89 -18.76
CA PRO A 382 -11.88 2.85 -19.69
C PRO A 382 -12.34 3.40 -21.03
N ASN A 383 -12.84 4.64 -21.04
CA ASN A 383 -13.33 5.34 -22.22
C ASN A 383 -12.25 6.20 -22.92
N ALA A 384 -11.04 6.21 -22.43
CA ALA A 384 -9.93 6.88 -23.12
C ALA A 384 -9.35 5.98 -24.22
N ASN A 385 -8.93 6.60 -25.33
CA ASN A 385 -8.22 5.89 -26.39
C ASN A 385 -6.79 5.57 -25.99
N MET A 386 -6.32 4.36 -26.29
CA MET A 386 -4.95 3.92 -26.01
C MET A 386 -3.94 4.58 -26.94
N THR A 387 -2.76 4.91 -26.43
CA THR A 387 -1.65 5.40 -27.26
C THR A 387 -0.87 4.23 -27.88
N VAL A 388 -0.12 4.51 -28.94
CA VAL A 388 0.79 3.55 -29.58
C VAL A 388 1.82 3.02 -28.55
N ALA A 389 2.42 3.90 -27.74
CA ALA A 389 3.38 3.50 -26.69
C ALA A 389 2.76 2.56 -25.66
N GLU A 390 1.53 2.82 -25.22
CA GLU A 390 0.80 1.94 -24.28
C GLU A 390 0.49 0.58 -24.91
N ALA A 391 0.09 0.54 -26.18
CA ALA A 391 -0.21 -0.69 -26.91
C ALA A 391 1.03 -1.56 -27.10
N ILE A 392 2.18 -0.98 -27.51
CA ILE A 392 3.46 -1.69 -27.61
C ILE A 392 3.89 -2.22 -26.24
N THR A 393 3.75 -1.42 -25.19
CA THR A 393 4.09 -1.85 -23.82
C THR A 393 3.28 -3.08 -23.41
N LEU A 394 1.97 -3.09 -23.68
CA LEU A 394 1.11 -4.24 -23.40
C LEU A 394 1.52 -5.46 -24.25
N ALA A 395 1.72 -5.27 -25.55
CA ALA A 395 2.14 -6.34 -26.46
C ALA A 395 3.45 -7.00 -26.01
N VAL A 396 4.45 -6.20 -25.64
CA VAL A 396 5.74 -6.69 -25.14
C VAL A 396 5.56 -7.45 -23.81
N ARG A 397 4.76 -6.94 -22.86
CA ARG A 397 4.50 -7.66 -21.61
C ARG A 397 3.77 -8.99 -21.80
N MET A 398 2.93 -9.09 -22.84
CA MET A 398 2.24 -10.35 -23.17
C MET A 398 3.14 -11.35 -23.92
N ALA A 399 4.13 -10.87 -24.68
CA ALA A 399 5.03 -11.70 -25.46
C ALA A 399 6.32 -12.09 -24.71
N ALA A 400 6.73 -11.31 -23.71
CA ALA A 400 7.94 -11.56 -22.94
C ALA A 400 7.78 -12.76 -21.98
N ASP A 401 8.89 -13.41 -21.67
CA ASP A 401 8.93 -14.51 -20.71
C ASP A 401 8.50 -14.05 -19.30
N GLU A 402 7.90 -14.97 -18.54
CA GLU A 402 7.51 -14.73 -17.16
C GLU A 402 8.74 -14.35 -16.31
N GLY A 403 8.64 -13.22 -15.59
CA GLY A 403 9.73 -12.67 -14.78
C GLY A 403 10.68 -11.72 -15.52
N GLN A 404 10.45 -11.46 -16.82
CA GLN A 404 11.21 -10.44 -17.56
C GLN A 404 10.98 -9.05 -16.96
N SER A 405 12.02 -8.41 -16.44
CA SER A 405 11.96 -7.04 -15.92
C SER A 405 12.40 -6.01 -16.97
N PHE A 406 11.66 -4.90 -17.02
CA PHE A 406 11.98 -3.78 -17.92
C PHE A 406 12.36 -2.56 -17.08
N ARG A 407 13.61 -2.11 -17.15
CA ARG A 407 14.06 -0.89 -16.47
C ARG A 407 13.53 0.33 -17.21
N GLN A 408 12.82 1.20 -16.53
CA GLN A 408 12.32 2.43 -17.14
C GLN A 408 13.45 3.34 -17.61
N GLY A 409 13.33 3.84 -18.85
CA GLY A 409 14.20 4.82 -19.48
C GLY A 409 13.51 6.17 -19.69
N GLN A 410 14.17 7.06 -20.41
CA GLN A 410 13.56 8.30 -20.91
C GLN A 410 13.63 8.28 -22.45
N PRO A 411 12.48 8.31 -23.16
CA PRO A 411 11.12 8.23 -22.64
C PRO A 411 10.78 6.86 -22.02
N TRP A 412 9.78 6.81 -21.14
CA TRP A 412 9.44 5.63 -20.35
C TRP A 412 9.17 4.35 -21.16
N TYR A 413 8.70 4.50 -22.40
CA TYR A 413 8.35 3.41 -23.31
C TYR A 413 9.52 2.90 -24.15
N GLN A 414 10.69 3.55 -24.14
CA GLN A 414 11.80 3.22 -25.04
C GLN A 414 12.26 1.76 -24.88
N VAL A 415 12.34 1.27 -23.66
CA VAL A 415 12.76 -0.11 -23.38
C VAL A 415 11.83 -1.15 -24.03
N TYR A 416 10.55 -0.86 -24.14
CA TYR A 416 9.58 -1.75 -24.79
C TYR A 416 9.70 -1.71 -26.31
N ILE A 417 9.96 -0.54 -26.89
CA ILE A 417 10.24 -0.39 -28.33
C ILE A 417 11.51 -1.15 -28.70
N ASP A 418 12.59 -1.00 -27.92
CA ASP A 418 13.86 -1.69 -28.17
C ASP A 418 13.69 -3.21 -28.08
N TRP A 419 12.88 -3.70 -27.15
CA TRP A 419 12.55 -5.11 -27.05
C TRP A 419 11.70 -5.58 -28.24
N ALA A 420 10.64 -4.88 -28.60
CA ALA A 420 9.79 -5.20 -29.75
C ALA A 420 10.59 -5.31 -31.05
N LYS A 421 11.52 -4.38 -31.25
CA LYS A 421 12.42 -4.35 -32.42
C LYS A 421 13.28 -5.60 -32.54
N THR A 422 13.68 -6.22 -31.43
CA THR A 422 14.54 -7.41 -31.42
C THR A 422 13.77 -8.73 -31.42
N HIS A 423 12.42 -8.68 -31.31
CA HIS A 423 11.55 -9.85 -31.19
C HIS A 423 10.43 -9.89 -32.24
N ASP A 424 10.64 -9.26 -33.38
CA ASP A 424 9.75 -9.29 -34.55
C ASP A 424 8.30 -8.81 -34.26
N LEU A 425 8.11 -7.95 -33.26
CA LEU A 425 6.84 -7.25 -33.07
C LEU A 425 6.82 -5.93 -33.86
N PRO A 426 5.66 -5.44 -34.32
CA PRO A 426 5.53 -4.10 -34.90
C PRO A 426 5.99 -3.03 -33.90
N TRP A 427 6.94 -2.20 -34.29
CA TRP A 427 7.54 -1.17 -33.43
C TRP A 427 7.67 0.20 -34.10
N GLU A 428 7.66 0.27 -35.42
CA GLU A 428 7.93 1.49 -36.18
C GLU A 428 6.64 2.27 -36.41
N TYR A 429 6.44 3.35 -35.67
CA TYR A 429 5.30 4.26 -35.76
C TYR A 429 5.81 5.70 -35.85
N ALA A 430 5.03 6.56 -36.51
CA ALA A 430 5.40 7.97 -36.73
C ALA A 430 5.38 8.78 -35.42
N ASP A 431 4.44 8.48 -34.51
CA ASP A 431 4.31 9.13 -33.21
C ASP A 431 3.79 8.13 -32.15
N TYR A 432 4.60 7.84 -31.16
CA TYR A 432 4.26 6.92 -30.07
C TYR A 432 3.23 7.48 -29.08
N ASN A 433 2.99 8.81 -29.07
CA ASN A 433 1.96 9.44 -28.25
C ASN A 433 0.62 9.56 -29.02
N ALA A 434 0.59 9.29 -30.31
CA ALA A 434 -0.64 9.21 -31.08
C ALA A 434 -1.56 8.10 -30.57
N LYS A 435 -2.85 8.25 -30.79
CA LYS A 435 -3.85 7.21 -30.49
C LYS A 435 -3.77 6.12 -31.56
N ILE A 436 -3.60 4.86 -31.10
CA ILE A 436 -3.51 3.72 -32.00
C ILE A 436 -4.86 3.42 -32.64
N THR A 437 -4.86 3.12 -33.94
CA THR A 437 -6.07 2.66 -34.66
C THR A 437 -6.36 1.19 -34.37
N ARG A 438 -7.60 0.75 -34.61
CA ARG A 438 -7.98 -0.66 -34.45
C ARG A 438 -7.20 -1.56 -35.42
N THR A 439 -6.88 -1.08 -36.62
CA THR A 439 -6.04 -1.81 -37.59
C THR A 439 -4.61 -2.02 -37.07
N GLU A 440 -3.97 -0.95 -36.64
CA GLU A 440 -2.60 -1.02 -36.07
C GLU A 440 -2.56 -1.92 -34.83
N PHE A 441 -3.59 -1.83 -33.98
CA PHE A 441 -3.74 -2.68 -32.80
C PHE A 441 -3.91 -4.16 -33.20
N ALA A 442 -4.75 -4.47 -34.17
CA ALA A 442 -4.95 -5.84 -34.66
C ALA A 442 -3.65 -6.44 -35.24
N GLN A 443 -2.90 -5.67 -36.03
CA GLN A 443 -1.60 -6.07 -36.55
C GLN A 443 -0.63 -6.42 -35.40
N LEU A 444 -0.53 -5.55 -34.39
CA LEU A 444 0.36 -5.73 -33.24
C LEU A 444 -0.01 -7.00 -32.44
N PHE A 445 -1.28 -7.22 -32.17
CA PHE A 445 -1.73 -8.36 -31.37
C PHE A 445 -1.78 -9.68 -32.13
N ALA A 446 -1.95 -9.65 -33.45
CA ALA A 446 -1.73 -10.82 -34.30
C ALA A 446 -0.24 -11.24 -34.31
N ALA A 447 0.68 -10.28 -34.28
CA ALA A 447 2.10 -10.56 -34.12
C ALA A 447 2.43 -11.18 -32.75
N VAL A 448 1.84 -10.68 -31.65
CA VAL A 448 1.95 -11.31 -30.32
C VAL A 448 1.47 -12.76 -30.32
N TYR A 449 0.33 -13.04 -30.95
CA TYR A 449 -0.16 -14.41 -31.08
C TYR A 449 0.85 -15.31 -31.83
N ARG A 450 1.41 -14.83 -32.96
CA ARG A 450 2.36 -15.59 -33.78
C ARG A 450 3.71 -15.80 -33.07
N SER A 451 4.13 -14.90 -32.20
CA SER A 451 5.38 -15.01 -31.47
C SER A 451 5.32 -16.05 -30.34
N SER A 452 4.12 -16.42 -29.86
CA SER A 452 3.94 -17.32 -28.70
C SER A 452 3.43 -18.70 -29.10
N GLU A 453 4.26 -19.73 -29.03
CA GLU A 453 3.84 -21.12 -29.22
C GLU A 453 2.73 -21.55 -28.22
N THR A 454 2.79 -21.03 -26.99
CA THR A 454 1.78 -21.32 -25.98
C THR A 454 0.42 -20.76 -26.37
N MET A 455 0.36 -19.51 -26.83
CA MET A 455 -0.89 -18.93 -27.33
C MET A 455 -1.42 -19.68 -28.54
N GLN A 456 -0.56 -20.06 -29.49
CA GLN A 456 -0.95 -20.84 -30.66
C GLN A 456 -1.48 -22.23 -30.29
N LYS A 457 -1.03 -22.85 -29.20
CA LYS A 457 -1.55 -24.13 -28.71
C LYS A 457 -2.88 -23.99 -27.96
N THR A 458 -3.06 -22.92 -27.20
CA THR A 458 -4.21 -22.73 -26.30
C THR A 458 -5.37 -21.95 -26.94
N VAL A 459 -5.07 -21.02 -27.85
CA VAL A 459 -6.05 -20.15 -28.52
C VAL A 459 -6.23 -20.61 -29.97
N GLN A 460 -7.01 -21.66 -30.16
CA GLN A 460 -7.33 -22.18 -31.50
C GLN A 460 -8.57 -21.49 -32.09
N PRO A 461 -8.74 -21.45 -33.45
CA PRO A 461 -9.93 -20.91 -34.07
C PRO A 461 -11.23 -21.54 -33.54
N ILE A 462 -12.21 -20.72 -33.19
CA ILE A 462 -13.53 -21.13 -32.70
C ILE A 462 -14.67 -20.60 -33.57
N ASN A 463 -14.38 -19.65 -34.49
CA ASN A 463 -15.39 -19.01 -35.33
C ASN A 463 -15.20 -19.37 -36.81
N THR A 464 -16.31 -19.47 -37.51
CA THR A 464 -16.34 -19.55 -38.98
C THR A 464 -16.50 -18.12 -39.55
N VAL A 465 -15.41 -17.62 -40.16
CA VAL A 465 -15.36 -16.28 -40.77
C VAL A 465 -14.75 -16.44 -42.17
N PRO A 466 -15.57 -16.53 -43.22
CA PRO A 466 -15.09 -16.64 -44.60
C PRO A 466 -14.30 -15.39 -45.03
N ASP A 467 -13.38 -15.54 -45.96
CA ASP A 467 -12.69 -14.41 -46.55
C ASP A 467 -13.68 -13.47 -47.23
N GLY A 468 -13.55 -12.16 -47.01
CA GLY A 468 -14.46 -11.12 -47.54
C GLY A 468 -15.80 -10.98 -46.80
N SER A 469 -16.02 -11.71 -45.69
CA SER A 469 -17.28 -11.66 -44.93
C SER A 469 -17.37 -10.55 -43.88
N ILE A 470 -16.25 -9.92 -43.51
CA ILE A 470 -16.26 -8.73 -42.63
C ILE A 470 -16.61 -7.52 -43.48
N PRO A 471 -17.73 -6.80 -43.19
CA PRO A 471 -18.32 -5.87 -44.16
C PRO A 471 -17.44 -4.68 -44.56
N ASP A 472 -16.54 -4.25 -43.71
CA ASP A 472 -15.68 -3.08 -43.84
C ASP A 472 -14.18 -3.42 -43.91
N VAL A 473 -13.83 -4.70 -44.21
CA VAL A 473 -12.46 -5.17 -44.38
C VAL A 473 -12.33 -5.96 -45.67
N ALA A 474 -11.79 -5.33 -46.71
CA ALA A 474 -11.51 -5.99 -47.96
C ALA A 474 -10.28 -6.91 -47.87
N MET A 475 -10.29 -8.02 -48.63
CA MET A 475 -9.19 -9.00 -48.57
C MET A 475 -7.86 -8.49 -49.13
N ASP A 476 -7.91 -7.40 -49.91
CA ASP A 476 -6.71 -6.71 -50.43
C ASP A 476 -6.19 -5.60 -49.50
N ASP A 477 -6.88 -5.34 -48.38
CA ASP A 477 -6.38 -4.43 -47.37
C ASP A 477 -5.09 -5.02 -46.72
N ALA A 478 -4.11 -4.16 -46.45
CA ALA A 478 -2.78 -4.57 -46.04
C ALA A 478 -2.75 -5.46 -44.78
N ASN A 479 -3.71 -5.26 -43.86
CA ASN A 479 -3.79 -5.98 -42.58
C ASN A 479 -5.03 -6.91 -42.50
N ALA A 480 -5.70 -7.20 -43.62
CA ALA A 480 -6.87 -8.07 -43.63
C ALA A 480 -6.59 -9.44 -42.99
N ALA A 481 -5.48 -10.08 -43.31
CA ALA A 481 -5.11 -11.40 -42.78
C ALA A 481 -5.01 -11.41 -41.24
N ASP A 482 -4.54 -10.34 -40.62
CA ASP A 482 -4.42 -10.18 -39.18
C ASP A 482 -5.78 -10.01 -38.51
N ILE A 483 -6.65 -9.19 -39.11
CA ILE A 483 -8.02 -8.95 -38.63
C ILE A 483 -8.82 -10.25 -38.72
N TYR A 484 -8.83 -10.94 -39.86
CA TYR A 484 -9.54 -12.21 -40.06
C TYR A 484 -9.02 -13.30 -39.12
N LEU A 485 -7.70 -13.36 -38.87
CA LEU A 485 -7.11 -14.27 -37.87
C LEU A 485 -7.73 -14.07 -36.49
N LEU A 486 -7.74 -12.82 -35.99
CA LEU A 486 -8.24 -12.51 -34.66
C LEU A 486 -9.77 -12.73 -34.54
N TYR A 487 -10.53 -12.53 -35.59
CA TYR A 487 -11.97 -12.88 -35.65
C TYR A 487 -12.18 -14.39 -35.55
N ARG A 488 -11.43 -15.19 -36.34
CA ARG A 488 -11.49 -16.67 -36.29
C ARG A 488 -11.09 -17.22 -34.93
N LEU A 489 -10.15 -16.57 -34.26
CA LEU A 489 -9.74 -16.94 -32.90
C LEU A 489 -10.77 -16.54 -31.83
N GLY A 490 -11.81 -15.76 -32.16
CA GLY A 490 -12.77 -15.22 -31.20
C GLY A 490 -12.20 -14.13 -30.28
N VAL A 491 -11.06 -13.56 -30.66
CA VAL A 491 -10.40 -12.45 -29.97
C VAL A 491 -11.07 -11.12 -30.33
N LEU A 492 -11.40 -10.93 -31.59
CA LEU A 492 -12.25 -9.84 -32.11
C LEU A 492 -13.62 -10.36 -32.54
N ALA A 493 -14.66 -9.51 -32.47
CA ALA A 493 -16.01 -9.87 -32.85
C ALA A 493 -16.76 -8.73 -33.62
N GLY A 494 -16.07 -7.63 -33.88
CA GLY A 494 -16.66 -6.42 -34.45
C GLY A 494 -17.17 -5.43 -33.42
N SER A 495 -17.59 -4.27 -33.86
CA SER A 495 -18.10 -3.15 -33.07
C SER A 495 -19.63 -3.10 -32.98
N ASP A 496 -20.31 -3.91 -33.80
CA ASP A 496 -21.77 -3.98 -33.88
C ASP A 496 -22.27 -5.41 -34.22
N GLU A 497 -23.59 -5.58 -34.30
CA GLU A 497 -24.23 -6.86 -34.61
C GLU A 497 -23.93 -7.34 -36.05
N ALA A 498 -23.54 -6.46 -36.96
CA ALA A 498 -23.13 -6.79 -38.32
C ALA A 498 -21.66 -7.17 -38.43
N HIS A 499 -20.95 -7.19 -37.31
CA HIS A 499 -19.53 -7.51 -37.22
C HIS A 499 -18.59 -6.54 -37.97
N HIS A 500 -18.93 -5.26 -38.10
CA HIS A 500 -18.02 -4.26 -38.64
C HIS A 500 -16.77 -4.14 -37.74
N PHE A 501 -15.60 -4.05 -38.34
CA PHE A 501 -14.34 -3.92 -37.64
C PHE A 501 -14.00 -2.48 -37.27
N ALA A 502 -14.41 -1.51 -38.07
CA ALA A 502 -14.11 -0.07 -37.97
C ALA A 502 -12.60 0.24 -38.00
N PRO A 503 -11.89 -0.07 -39.12
CA PRO A 503 -10.41 -0.14 -39.18
C PRO A 503 -9.72 1.17 -38.77
N ASP A 504 -10.27 2.33 -39.16
CA ASP A 504 -9.68 3.66 -38.92
C ASP A 504 -10.04 4.25 -37.55
N SER A 505 -10.94 3.62 -36.80
CA SER A 505 -11.33 4.10 -35.48
C SER A 505 -10.22 3.85 -34.45
N GLN A 506 -10.15 4.72 -33.45
CA GLN A 506 -9.25 4.55 -32.32
C GLN A 506 -9.84 3.55 -31.32
N ILE A 507 -8.99 2.75 -30.66
CA ILE A 507 -9.44 1.72 -29.72
C ILE A 507 -9.45 2.25 -28.29
N LEU A 508 -10.52 1.91 -27.55
CA LEU A 508 -10.66 2.26 -26.14
C LEU A 508 -9.84 1.33 -25.23
N ARG A 509 -9.39 1.86 -24.11
CA ARG A 509 -8.64 1.07 -23.10
C ARG A 509 -9.46 -0.11 -22.55
N SER A 510 -10.78 0.04 -22.40
CA SER A 510 -11.70 -1.04 -22.02
C SER A 510 -11.79 -2.14 -23.06
N GLU A 511 -11.83 -1.79 -24.34
CA GLU A 511 -11.83 -2.76 -25.45
C GLU A 511 -10.50 -3.53 -25.49
N VAL A 512 -9.39 -2.82 -25.30
CA VAL A 512 -8.05 -3.42 -25.24
C VAL A 512 -7.96 -4.45 -24.11
N ALA A 513 -8.46 -4.15 -22.93
CA ALA A 513 -8.49 -5.11 -21.82
C ALA A 513 -9.24 -6.40 -22.19
N ALA A 514 -10.40 -6.28 -22.83
CA ALA A 514 -11.18 -7.44 -23.27
C ALA A 514 -10.47 -8.25 -24.37
N ILE A 515 -9.86 -7.59 -25.35
CA ILE A 515 -9.12 -8.24 -26.44
C ILE A 515 -7.89 -8.97 -25.89
N ALA A 516 -7.14 -8.33 -24.99
CA ALA A 516 -5.97 -8.95 -24.36
C ALA A 516 -6.34 -10.19 -23.53
N CYS A 517 -7.43 -10.14 -22.75
CA CYS A 517 -7.95 -11.31 -22.03
C CYS A 517 -8.31 -12.47 -22.98
N ARG A 518 -9.00 -12.18 -24.08
CA ARG A 518 -9.39 -13.18 -25.07
C ARG A 518 -8.16 -13.83 -25.73
N LEU A 519 -7.11 -13.05 -25.97
CA LEU A 519 -5.85 -13.58 -26.48
C LEU A 519 -5.11 -14.48 -25.47
N LEU A 520 -5.38 -14.32 -24.18
CA LEU A 520 -4.97 -15.23 -23.10
C LEU A 520 -5.98 -16.37 -22.85
N ASN A 521 -6.91 -16.62 -23.78
CA ASN A 521 -7.94 -17.63 -23.72
C ASN A 521 -9.06 -17.38 -22.66
N GLU A 522 -9.26 -16.13 -22.25
CA GLU A 522 -10.28 -15.73 -21.28
C GLU A 522 -11.44 -14.98 -21.97
N GLY A 523 -12.65 -15.55 -21.93
CA GLY A 523 -13.85 -14.87 -22.44
C GLY A 523 -13.89 -14.66 -23.95
N ARG A 524 -13.32 -15.58 -24.76
CA ARG A 524 -13.41 -15.54 -26.22
C ARG A 524 -14.85 -15.58 -26.72
N GLN A 525 -15.13 -14.86 -27.79
CA GLN A 525 -16.48 -14.74 -28.34
C GLN A 525 -16.70 -15.75 -29.46
N SER A 526 -17.75 -16.58 -29.34
CA SER A 526 -18.15 -17.54 -30.36
C SER A 526 -19.29 -17.00 -31.20
N PHE A 527 -19.09 -16.91 -32.51
CA PHE A 527 -20.06 -16.50 -33.49
C PHE A 527 -19.73 -17.09 -34.87
N SER A 528 -20.62 -16.90 -35.86
CA SER A 528 -20.37 -17.26 -37.27
C SER A 528 -20.88 -16.16 -38.17
N ILE A 529 -20.04 -15.77 -39.11
CA ILE A 529 -20.44 -14.90 -40.22
C ILE A 529 -20.68 -15.81 -41.43
N THR A 530 -21.86 -15.71 -42.06
CA THR A 530 -22.26 -16.56 -43.20
C THR A 530 -22.31 -15.76 -44.50
#